data_19bc5cf6b5633da0c24169df5b5d2452
#
_entry.id   19bc5cf6b5633da0c24169df5b5d2452
#
_cell.length_a   1.000
_cell.length_b   1.000
_cell.length_c   1.000
_cell.angle_alpha   90.00
_cell.angle_beta   90.00
_cell.angle_gamma   90.00
#
_symmetry.space_group_name_H-M   'P 1'
#
loop_
_entity.id
_entity.type
_entity.pdbx_description
1 polymer ?
#
loop_
_entity_poly.entity_id
_entity_poly.type
_entity_poly.pdbx_seq_one_letter_code
_entity_poly.pdbx_strand_id
1 'polypeptide(L)'
;MNRNRISSERVVAVVGLVFLLIAAITSVLYNGDPNSIIEKIAPTNIVIPAVHFICVFLTLIQIIRPNSYLMISILLIESELTILTNYEELGIFFFYAAVIYILCSDLMVNKSKRPVVIMYIGHLITLCLSYTHGVKSMLVAIGYSCFCFAFYLWIYSILKAKLSCVIPHNVRENNTIIGKPAGSTISLSDYNLNERQRTFVLENIHNKLSYKEISEKYFVSISTVKKIFAEVFKIFNVSNIEELRILLLQYQVKE
;
A
#
# COMPACT_ATOMS: atom_id res chain seq x y z
N MET A 1 -17.10 -1.56 20.95
CA MET A 1 -17.89 -1.87 19.74
C MET A 1 -17.04 -1.52 18.52
N ASN A 2 -16.29 -2.49 17.99
CA ASN A 2 -15.42 -2.26 16.82
C ASN A 2 -16.30 -2.03 15.59
N ARG A 3 -16.43 -0.78 15.14
CA ARG A 3 -16.93 -0.47 13.81
C ARG A 3 -15.98 -1.14 12.82
N ASN A 4 -16.47 -2.15 12.10
CA ASN A 4 -15.79 -2.77 10.97
C ASN A 4 -15.43 -1.68 9.95
N ARG A 5 -14.24 -1.09 10.07
CA ARG A 5 -13.67 -0.26 9.03
C ARG A 5 -13.36 -1.23 7.90
N ILE A 6 -14.18 -1.17 6.84
CA ILE A 6 -13.90 -1.92 5.61
C ILE A 6 -12.50 -1.48 5.18
N SER A 7 -11.54 -2.40 5.14
CA SER A 7 -10.18 -2.05 4.72
C SER A 7 -10.21 -1.62 3.26
N SER A 8 -9.42 -0.63 2.88
CA SER A 8 -9.29 -0.18 1.48
C SER A 8 -8.98 -1.33 0.53
N GLU A 9 -8.23 -2.33 0.98
CA GLU A 9 -7.92 -3.55 0.23
C GLU A 9 -9.16 -4.37 -0.10
N ARG A 10 -10.13 -4.48 0.82
CA ARG A 10 -11.41 -5.18 0.55
C ARG A 10 -12.25 -4.44 -0.48
N VAL A 11 -12.26 -3.11 -0.45
CA VAL A 11 -13.00 -2.31 -1.44
C VAL A 11 -12.42 -2.56 -2.83
N VAL A 12 -11.09 -2.48 -2.97
CA VAL A 12 -10.41 -2.75 -4.24
C VAL A 12 -10.66 -4.18 -4.70
N ALA A 13 -10.62 -5.17 -3.80
CA ALA A 13 -10.88 -6.56 -4.12
C ALA A 13 -12.34 -6.79 -4.60
N VAL A 14 -13.33 -6.11 -4.00
CA VAL A 14 -14.74 -6.20 -4.46
C VAL A 14 -14.91 -5.61 -5.86
N VAL A 15 -14.32 -4.44 -6.13
CA VAL A 15 -14.36 -3.83 -7.47
C VAL A 15 -13.62 -4.70 -8.47
N GLY A 16 -12.45 -5.23 -8.11
CA GLY A 16 -11.68 -6.17 -8.92
C GLY A 16 -12.44 -7.46 -9.23
N LEU A 17 -13.22 -7.98 -8.26
CA LEU A 17 -14.05 -9.16 -8.47
C LEU A 17 -15.09 -8.93 -9.58
N VAL A 18 -15.75 -7.77 -9.59
CA VAL A 18 -16.73 -7.44 -10.66
C VAL A 18 -16.04 -7.42 -12.01
N PHE A 19 -14.85 -6.79 -12.10
CA PHE A 19 -14.06 -6.76 -13.32
C PHE A 19 -13.68 -8.18 -13.80
N LEU A 20 -13.15 -9.01 -12.90
CA LEU A 20 -12.74 -10.37 -13.21
C LEU A 20 -13.91 -11.28 -13.64
N LEU A 21 -15.09 -11.09 -13.04
CA LEU A 21 -16.31 -11.81 -13.47
C LEU A 21 -16.70 -11.42 -14.90
N ILE A 22 -16.63 -10.13 -15.23
CA ILE A 22 -16.89 -9.67 -16.60
C ILE A 22 -15.85 -10.27 -17.56
N ALA A 23 -14.56 -10.24 -17.20
CA ALA A 23 -13.49 -10.83 -18.01
C ALA A 23 -13.67 -12.34 -18.19
N ALA A 24 -14.02 -13.07 -17.14
CA ALA A 24 -14.29 -14.51 -17.20
C ALA A 24 -15.49 -14.83 -18.11
N ILE A 25 -16.60 -14.10 -18.00
CA ILE A 25 -17.78 -14.29 -18.83
C ILE A 25 -17.47 -13.96 -20.29
N THR A 26 -16.82 -12.83 -20.56
CA THR A 26 -16.47 -12.43 -21.93
C THR A 26 -15.50 -13.40 -22.57
N SER A 27 -14.53 -13.94 -21.83
CA SER A 27 -13.59 -14.93 -22.34
C SER A 27 -14.24 -16.28 -22.70
N VAL A 28 -15.37 -16.62 -22.09
CA VAL A 28 -16.18 -17.81 -22.48
C VAL A 28 -17.02 -17.53 -23.71
N LEU A 29 -17.55 -16.31 -23.87
CA LEU A 29 -18.48 -15.95 -24.96
C LEU A 29 -17.73 -15.64 -26.26
N TYR A 30 -16.51 -15.14 -26.18
CA TYR A 30 -15.75 -14.73 -27.37
C TYR A 30 -14.53 -15.62 -27.52
N ASN A 31 -14.33 -16.17 -28.71
CA ASN A 31 -13.13 -16.92 -29.04
C ASN A 31 -11.90 -15.99 -28.91
N GLY A 32 -10.82 -16.49 -28.32
CA GLY A 32 -9.57 -15.76 -28.21
C GLY A 32 -8.96 -15.40 -29.57
N ASP A 33 -7.99 -14.48 -29.56
CA ASP A 33 -7.25 -14.12 -30.78
C ASP A 33 -6.43 -15.33 -31.27
N PRO A 34 -6.66 -15.83 -32.51
CA PRO A 34 -5.95 -16.97 -33.08
C PRO A 34 -4.43 -16.68 -33.25
N ASN A 35 -4.02 -15.41 -33.24
CA ASN A 35 -2.62 -15.00 -33.33
C ASN A 35 -1.92 -14.95 -31.98
N SER A 36 -2.64 -15.14 -30.88
CA SER A 36 -2.03 -15.10 -29.55
C SER A 36 -1.01 -16.21 -29.36
N ILE A 37 0.02 -15.94 -28.55
CA ILE A 37 1.02 -16.96 -28.17
C ILE A 37 0.37 -18.12 -27.43
N ILE A 38 -0.64 -17.84 -26.62
CA ILE A 38 -1.33 -18.85 -25.83
C ILE A 38 -1.98 -19.89 -26.75
N GLU A 39 -2.59 -19.47 -27.88
CA GLU A 39 -3.20 -20.42 -28.83
C GLU A 39 -2.22 -21.39 -29.45
N LYS A 40 -0.94 -21.00 -29.54
CA LYS A 40 0.12 -21.91 -30.06
C LYS A 40 0.56 -22.95 -29.03
N ILE A 41 0.30 -22.72 -27.74
CA ILE A 41 0.73 -23.59 -26.64
C ILE A 41 -0.43 -24.42 -26.11
N ALA A 42 -1.62 -23.81 -26.00
CA ALA A 42 -2.81 -24.44 -25.46
C ALA A 42 -4.08 -23.75 -26.01
N PRO A 43 -5.23 -24.44 -26.08
CA PRO A 43 -6.47 -23.86 -26.59
C PRO A 43 -6.92 -22.67 -25.72
N THR A 44 -6.91 -21.48 -26.31
CA THR A 44 -7.25 -20.21 -25.63
C THR A 44 -8.66 -20.21 -25.07
N ASN A 45 -9.60 -20.84 -25.73
CA ASN A 45 -11.00 -20.98 -25.30
C ASN A 45 -11.16 -21.75 -23.97
N ILE A 46 -10.13 -22.46 -23.51
CA ILE A 46 -10.14 -23.17 -22.22
C ILE A 46 -9.22 -22.46 -21.22
N VAL A 47 -7.99 -22.12 -21.65
CA VAL A 47 -6.95 -21.59 -20.75
C VAL A 47 -7.32 -20.21 -20.23
N ILE A 48 -7.77 -19.30 -21.09
CA ILE A 48 -8.08 -17.91 -20.68
C ILE A 48 -9.24 -17.88 -19.67
N PRO A 49 -10.41 -18.50 -19.93
CA PRO A 49 -11.47 -18.56 -18.94
C PRO A 49 -11.04 -19.24 -17.64
N ALA A 50 -10.26 -20.33 -17.71
CA ALA A 50 -9.81 -21.05 -16.53
C ALA A 50 -8.94 -20.15 -15.62
N VAL A 51 -8.02 -19.37 -16.20
CA VAL A 51 -7.19 -18.44 -15.43
C VAL A 51 -8.04 -17.34 -14.79
N HIS A 52 -8.97 -16.72 -15.53
CA HIS A 52 -9.88 -15.73 -14.96
C HIS A 52 -10.73 -16.30 -13.82
N PHE A 53 -11.26 -17.51 -13.94
CA PHE A 53 -12.01 -18.15 -12.85
C PHE A 53 -11.14 -18.45 -11.62
N ILE A 54 -9.88 -18.85 -11.83
CA ILE A 54 -8.91 -18.99 -10.72
C ILE A 54 -8.69 -17.64 -10.04
N CYS A 55 -8.49 -16.55 -10.80
CA CYS A 55 -8.34 -15.20 -10.26
C CYS A 55 -9.60 -14.72 -9.53
N VAL A 56 -10.80 -15.02 -10.02
CA VAL A 56 -12.07 -14.78 -9.33
C VAL A 56 -12.09 -15.49 -7.97
N PHE A 57 -11.73 -16.77 -7.93
CA PHE A 57 -11.68 -17.55 -6.68
C PHE A 57 -10.66 -16.99 -5.69
N LEU A 58 -9.45 -16.64 -6.15
CA LEU A 58 -8.42 -16.02 -5.33
C LEU A 58 -8.87 -14.65 -4.79
N THR A 59 -9.62 -13.89 -5.59
CA THR A 59 -10.16 -12.58 -5.17
C THR A 59 -11.25 -12.74 -4.11
N LEU A 60 -12.08 -13.78 -4.17
CA LEU A 60 -13.02 -14.11 -3.08
C LEU A 60 -12.28 -14.43 -1.78
N ILE A 61 -11.18 -15.18 -1.85
CA ILE A 61 -10.31 -15.41 -0.67
C ILE A 61 -9.75 -14.09 -0.15
N GLN A 62 -9.31 -13.20 -1.04
CA GLN A 62 -8.78 -11.87 -0.69
C GLN A 62 -9.80 -11.00 0.04
N ILE A 63 -11.08 -11.07 -0.33
CA ILE A 63 -12.16 -10.33 0.38
C ILE A 63 -12.34 -10.86 1.81
N ILE A 64 -12.28 -12.19 1.99
CA ILE A 64 -12.47 -12.84 3.30
C ILE A 64 -11.23 -12.63 4.18
N ARG A 65 -10.05 -12.89 3.63
CA ARG A 65 -8.74 -12.82 4.32
C ARG A 65 -7.76 -11.98 3.51
N PRO A 66 -7.77 -10.64 3.69
CA PRO A 66 -6.86 -9.75 2.98
C PRO A 66 -5.40 -10.16 3.18
N ASN A 67 -4.68 -10.35 2.07
CA ASN A 67 -3.27 -10.72 2.05
C ASN A 67 -2.58 -9.99 0.90
N SER A 68 -1.58 -9.18 1.23
CA SER A 68 -0.86 -8.37 0.24
C SER A 68 -0.17 -9.20 -0.83
N TYR A 69 0.37 -10.36 -0.49
CA TYR A 69 0.99 -11.25 -1.48
C TYR A 69 -0.03 -11.82 -2.47
N LEU A 70 -1.23 -12.18 -1.97
CA LEU A 70 -2.31 -12.70 -2.80
C LEU A 70 -2.79 -11.63 -3.79
N MET A 71 -2.95 -10.39 -3.33
CA MET A 71 -3.34 -9.25 -4.19
C MET A 71 -2.32 -9.02 -5.32
N ILE A 72 -1.03 -9.02 -4.98
CA ILE A 72 0.05 -8.87 -5.97
C ILE A 72 0.01 -10.03 -6.98
N SER A 73 -0.16 -11.27 -6.51
CA SER A 73 -0.22 -12.43 -7.40
C SER A 73 -1.36 -12.36 -8.39
N ILE A 74 -2.57 -11.94 -7.95
CA ILE A 74 -3.73 -11.77 -8.83
C ILE A 74 -3.43 -10.72 -9.90
N LEU A 75 -2.93 -9.54 -9.49
CA LEU A 75 -2.62 -8.46 -10.42
C LEU A 75 -1.54 -8.87 -11.45
N LEU A 76 -0.53 -9.63 -11.04
CA LEU A 76 0.51 -10.10 -11.95
C LEU A 76 0.00 -11.17 -12.92
N ILE A 77 -0.78 -12.14 -12.44
CA ILE A 77 -1.36 -13.19 -13.31
C ILE A 77 -2.24 -12.54 -14.37
N GLU A 78 -3.13 -11.63 -13.99
CA GLU A 78 -4.00 -10.92 -14.92
C GLU A 78 -3.22 -10.00 -15.87
N SER A 79 -2.14 -9.37 -15.37
CA SER A 79 -1.25 -8.56 -16.20
C SER A 79 -0.65 -9.37 -17.35
N GLU A 80 0.02 -10.47 -17.01
CA GLU A 80 0.72 -11.27 -18.02
C GLU A 80 -0.29 -11.95 -18.98
N LEU A 81 -1.44 -12.43 -18.48
CA LEU A 81 -2.48 -13.01 -19.30
C LEU A 81 -3.02 -12.00 -20.33
N THR A 82 -3.36 -10.79 -19.89
CA THR A 82 -3.95 -9.76 -20.78
C THR A 82 -2.95 -9.27 -21.83
N ILE A 83 -1.65 -9.16 -21.50
CA ILE A 83 -0.62 -8.85 -22.51
C ILE A 83 -0.56 -9.95 -23.57
N LEU A 84 -0.55 -11.20 -23.16
CA LEU A 84 -0.46 -12.36 -24.08
C LEU A 84 -1.74 -12.58 -24.91
N THR A 85 -2.84 -11.92 -24.57
CA THR A 85 -4.14 -12.02 -25.26
C THR A 85 -4.53 -10.79 -26.06
N ASN A 86 -3.57 -9.95 -26.44
CA ASN A 86 -3.75 -8.75 -27.27
C ASN A 86 -4.48 -7.59 -26.55
N TYR A 87 -4.37 -7.54 -25.21
CA TYR A 87 -4.86 -6.42 -24.37
C TYR A 87 -3.70 -5.79 -23.61
N GLU A 88 -2.62 -5.46 -24.32
CA GLU A 88 -1.33 -5.04 -23.74
C GLU A 88 -1.47 -3.84 -22.82
N GLU A 89 -2.27 -2.84 -23.18
CA GLU A 89 -2.47 -1.63 -22.39
C GLU A 89 -3.05 -1.93 -21.00
N LEU A 90 -4.03 -2.84 -20.96
CA LEU A 90 -4.67 -3.26 -19.72
C LEU A 90 -3.71 -4.08 -18.86
N GLY A 91 -2.94 -4.96 -19.47
CA GLY A 91 -1.93 -5.75 -18.77
C GLY A 91 -0.84 -4.88 -18.17
N ILE A 92 -0.35 -3.89 -18.91
CA ILE A 92 0.63 -2.90 -18.42
C ILE A 92 0.04 -2.14 -17.22
N PHE A 93 -1.22 -1.73 -17.29
CA PHE A 93 -1.90 -1.08 -16.16
C PHE A 93 -1.89 -1.96 -14.90
N PHE A 94 -2.26 -3.24 -15.00
CA PHE A 94 -2.26 -4.16 -13.87
C PHE A 94 -0.86 -4.40 -13.31
N PHE A 95 0.14 -4.52 -14.17
CA PHE A 95 1.53 -4.64 -13.74
C PHE A 95 1.94 -3.46 -12.86
N TYR A 96 1.72 -2.23 -13.33
CA TYR A 96 2.10 -1.05 -12.57
C TYR A 96 1.24 -0.84 -11.33
N ALA A 97 -0.02 -1.28 -11.33
CA ALA A 97 -0.84 -1.32 -10.12
C ALA A 97 -0.21 -2.24 -9.07
N ALA A 98 0.29 -3.42 -9.46
CA ALA A 98 1.02 -4.32 -8.56
C ALA A 98 2.33 -3.68 -8.06
N VAL A 99 3.11 -3.03 -8.93
CA VAL A 99 4.35 -2.32 -8.56
C VAL A 99 4.08 -1.22 -7.53
N ILE A 100 3.05 -0.38 -7.76
CA ILE A 100 2.68 0.68 -6.82
C ILE A 100 2.26 0.08 -5.48
N TYR A 101 1.44 -0.97 -5.52
CA TYR A 101 1.00 -1.64 -4.31
C TYR A 101 2.19 -2.18 -3.49
N ILE A 102 3.20 -2.77 -4.16
CA ILE A 102 4.44 -3.22 -3.51
C ILE A 102 5.20 -2.04 -2.89
N LEU A 103 5.33 -0.92 -3.62
CA LEU A 103 6.05 0.27 -3.16
C LEU A 103 5.36 0.97 -1.99
N CYS A 104 4.02 0.95 -1.96
CA CYS A 104 3.21 1.57 -0.90
C CYS A 104 2.97 0.64 0.29
N SER A 105 3.21 -0.67 0.15
CA SER A 105 3.09 -1.64 1.22
C SER A 105 4.40 -1.77 2.01
N ASP A 106 4.29 -2.18 3.27
CA ASP A 106 5.47 -2.43 4.13
C ASP A 106 6.32 -3.63 3.68
N LEU A 107 5.94 -4.28 2.56
CA LEU A 107 6.63 -5.46 2.03
C LEU A 107 8.09 -5.19 1.65
N MET A 108 8.44 -3.91 1.37
CA MET A 108 9.78 -3.51 0.93
C MET A 108 10.64 -2.84 2.01
N VAL A 109 10.07 -2.51 3.18
CA VAL A 109 10.76 -1.67 4.19
C VAL A 109 12.07 -2.29 4.69
N ASN A 110 12.23 -3.62 4.64
CA ASN A 110 13.46 -4.30 5.06
C ASN A 110 13.87 -5.47 4.17
N LYS A 111 13.38 -5.54 2.91
CA LYS A 111 13.64 -6.68 2.02
C LYS A 111 14.47 -6.26 0.80
N SER A 112 15.18 -7.24 0.25
CA SER A 112 15.94 -7.09 -1.00
C SER A 112 15.03 -6.61 -2.14
N LYS A 113 15.51 -5.68 -2.97
CA LYS A 113 14.84 -5.22 -4.20
C LYS A 113 14.83 -6.27 -5.33
N ARG A 114 15.52 -7.41 -5.13
CA ARG A 114 15.66 -8.48 -6.14
C ARG A 114 14.32 -8.99 -6.69
N PRO A 115 13.28 -9.26 -5.86
CA PRO A 115 12.00 -9.77 -6.39
C PRO A 115 11.35 -8.78 -7.37
N VAL A 116 11.43 -7.47 -7.12
CA VAL A 116 10.86 -6.45 -8.02
C VAL A 116 11.61 -6.39 -9.34
N VAL A 117 12.94 -6.53 -9.31
CA VAL A 117 13.76 -6.57 -10.53
C VAL A 117 13.42 -7.82 -11.36
N ILE A 118 13.30 -8.99 -10.72
CA ILE A 118 12.92 -10.24 -11.41
C ILE A 118 11.54 -10.11 -12.03
N MET A 119 10.57 -9.55 -11.30
CA MET A 119 9.22 -9.28 -11.78
C MET A 119 9.22 -8.35 -13.00
N TYR A 120 10.03 -7.29 -12.97
CA TYR A 120 10.16 -6.35 -14.09
C TYR A 120 10.82 -6.99 -15.32
N ILE A 121 11.85 -7.84 -15.12
CA ILE A 121 12.47 -8.60 -16.21
C ILE A 121 11.43 -9.56 -16.83
N GLY A 122 10.65 -10.26 -16.02
CA GLY A 122 9.56 -11.13 -16.49
C GLY A 122 8.58 -10.36 -17.37
N HIS A 123 8.11 -9.21 -16.88
CA HIS A 123 7.20 -8.33 -17.62
C HIS A 123 7.78 -7.87 -18.97
N LEU A 124 9.06 -7.47 -19.01
CA LEU A 124 9.70 -7.10 -20.27
C LEU A 124 9.77 -8.28 -21.25
N ILE A 125 10.01 -9.50 -20.75
CA ILE A 125 9.98 -10.70 -21.61
C ILE A 125 8.58 -10.90 -22.19
N THR A 126 7.52 -10.79 -21.37
CA THR A 126 6.13 -10.91 -21.85
C THR A 126 5.80 -9.84 -22.88
N LEU A 127 6.22 -8.60 -22.68
CA LEU A 127 6.06 -7.52 -23.67
C LEU A 127 6.79 -7.84 -25.00
N CYS A 128 7.98 -8.43 -24.93
CA CYS A 128 8.68 -8.86 -26.13
C CYS A 128 7.95 -10.03 -26.85
N LEU A 129 7.28 -10.90 -26.09
CA LEU A 129 6.48 -11.97 -26.64
C LEU A 129 5.22 -11.48 -27.37
N SER A 130 4.73 -10.29 -27.07
CA SER A 130 3.61 -9.68 -27.80
C SER A 130 3.95 -9.35 -29.28
N TYR A 131 5.21 -9.59 -29.69
CA TYR A 131 5.61 -9.45 -31.10
C TYR A 131 4.73 -10.30 -32.05
N THR A 132 4.08 -11.35 -31.55
CA THR A 132 3.15 -12.18 -32.31
C THR A 132 1.89 -11.43 -32.75
N HIS A 133 1.53 -10.37 -32.04
CA HIS A 133 0.47 -9.45 -32.44
C HIS A 133 0.98 -8.40 -33.46
N GLY A 134 2.25 -8.48 -33.83
CA GLY A 134 2.92 -7.60 -34.78
C GLY A 134 3.97 -6.71 -34.11
N VAL A 135 5.05 -6.44 -34.84
CA VAL A 135 6.18 -5.61 -34.34
C VAL A 135 5.71 -4.22 -33.92
N LYS A 136 4.70 -3.65 -34.60
CA LYS A 136 4.14 -2.35 -34.24
C LYS A 136 3.48 -2.37 -32.87
N SER A 137 2.66 -3.39 -32.57
CA SER A 137 2.00 -3.57 -31.27
C SER A 137 3.04 -3.71 -30.15
N MET A 138 4.05 -4.57 -30.35
CA MET A 138 5.14 -4.74 -29.40
C MET A 138 5.88 -3.42 -29.10
N LEU A 139 6.24 -2.64 -30.12
CA LEU A 139 6.93 -1.37 -29.93
C LEU A 139 6.09 -0.35 -29.18
N VAL A 140 4.79 -0.27 -29.50
CA VAL A 140 3.83 0.59 -28.81
C VAL A 140 3.69 0.16 -27.35
N ALA A 141 3.57 -1.13 -27.07
CA ALA A 141 3.44 -1.67 -25.71
C ALA A 141 4.70 -1.39 -24.87
N ILE A 142 5.90 -1.59 -25.43
CA ILE A 142 7.17 -1.26 -24.75
C ILE A 142 7.23 0.25 -24.47
N GLY A 143 6.93 1.10 -25.46
CA GLY A 143 6.92 2.56 -25.30
C GLY A 143 5.93 3.01 -24.23
N TYR A 144 4.72 2.44 -24.23
CA TYR A 144 3.70 2.71 -23.21
C TYR A 144 4.14 2.24 -21.82
N SER A 145 4.75 1.07 -21.71
CA SER A 145 5.29 0.57 -20.44
C SER A 145 6.41 1.49 -19.92
N CYS A 146 7.33 1.96 -20.76
CA CYS A 146 8.36 2.93 -20.37
C CYS A 146 7.75 4.25 -19.91
N PHE A 147 6.72 4.74 -20.60
CA PHE A 147 5.99 5.94 -20.19
C PHE A 147 5.33 5.75 -18.81
N CYS A 148 4.60 4.66 -18.61
CA CYS A 148 3.98 4.34 -17.33
C CYS A 148 5.03 4.26 -16.21
N PHE A 149 6.17 3.62 -16.45
CA PHE A 149 7.26 3.54 -15.48
C PHE A 149 7.73 4.93 -15.05
N ALA A 150 8.07 5.81 -16.01
CA ALA A 150 8.51 7.16 -15.74
C ALA A 150 7.43 7.98 -15.00
N PHE A 151 6.16 7.88 -15.45
CA PHE A 151 5.03 8.58 -14.87
C PHE A 151 4.76 8.16 -13.42
N TYR A 152 4.78 6.87 -13.13
CA TYR A 152 4.59 6.37 -11.77
C TYR A 152 5.77 6.68 -10.84
N LEU A 153 6.99 6.65 -11.32
CA LEU A 153 8.15 7.12 -10.54
C LEU A 153 8.02 8.61 -10.22
N TRP A 154 7.56 9.42 -11.15
CA TRP A 154 7.31 10.84 -10.92
C TRP A 154 6.21 11.07 -9.87
N ILE A 155 5.05 10.40 -10.00
CA ILE A 155 3.98 10.47 -8.98
C ILE A 155 4.50 10.02 -7.62
N TYR A 156 5.21 8.90 -7.54
CA TYR A 156 5.79 8.39 -6.31
C TYR A 156 6.73 9.42 -5.66
N SER A 157 7.57 10.08 -6.45
CA SER A 157 8.48 11.12 -5.95
C SER A 157 7.73 12.33 -5.37
N ILE A 158 6.64 12.77 -6.02
CA ILE A 158 5.78 13.85 -5.52
C ILE A 158 5.09 13.45 -4.22
N LEU A 159 4.49 12.26 -4.18
CA LEU A 159 3.81 11.76 -2.98
C LEU A 159 4.80 11.60 -1.82
N LYS A 160 5.98 11.05 -2.08
CA LYS A 160 7.04 10.93 -1.08
C LYS A 160 7.49 12.31 -0.56
N ALA A 161 7.67 13.29 -1.45
CA ALA A 161 8.02 14.65 -1.07
C ALA A 161 6.92 15.30 -0.21
N LYS A 162 5.65 15.18 -0.62
CA LYS A 162 4.51 15.70 0.16
C LYS A 162 4.36 15.02 1.51
N LEU A 163 4.49 13.70 1.58
CA LEU A 163 4.45 12.95 2.85
C LEU A 163 5.64 13.32 3.75
N SER A 164 6.83 13.55 3.18
CA SER A 164 7.99 14.00 3.96
C SER A 164 7.85 15.42 4.51
N CYS A 165 7.06 16.28 3.84
CA CYS A 165 6.71 17.60 4.37
C CYS A 165 5.66 17.54 5.49
N VAL A 166 4.80 16.51 5.49
CA VAL A 166 3.77 16.31 6.53
C VAL A 166 4.37 15.64 7.78
N ILE A 167 5.43 14.82 7.59
CA ILE A 167 6.18 14.24 8.71
C ILE A 167 7.35 15.20 9.00
N PRO A 168 7.32 15.96 10.11
CA PRO A 168 8.38 16.90 10.47
C PRO A 168 9.75 16.22 10.46
N HIS A 169 10.78 16.93 10.01
CA HIS A 169 12.16 16.43 9.91
C HIS A 169 12.65 15.85 11.25
N ASN A 170 12.23 16.47 12.35
CA ASN A 170 12.53 16.07 13.73
C ASN A 170 11.98 14.67 14.08
N VAL A 171 10.83 14.27 13.51
CA VAL A 171 10.24 12.94 13.75
C VAL A 171 11.03 11.84 13.05
N ARG A 172 11.71 12.16 11.96
CA ARG A 172 12.58 11.20 11.23
C ARG A 172 13.90 10.93 11.99
N GLU A 173 14.47 11.96 12.62
CA GLU A 173 15.66 11.80 13.47
C GLU A 173 15.30 11.18 14.83
N ASN A 174 14.08 11.41 15.31
CA ASN A 174 13.60 10.93 16.60
C ASN A 174 13.26 9.42 16.62
N ASN A 175 13.22 8.72 15.49
CA ASN A 175 13.27 7.25 15.49
C ASN A 175 14.54 6.71 16.17
N THR A 176 15.59 7.54 16.30
CA THR A 176 16.79 7.23 17.10
C THR A 176 16.58 7.45 18.60
N ILE A 177 15.66 8.35 19.02
CA ILE A 177 15.38 8.62 20.44
C ILE A 177 14.55 7.49 21.05
N ILE A 178 13.59 6.92 20.31
CA ILE A 178 12.79 5.80 20.79
C ILE A 178 13.56 4.47 20.66
N GLY A 179 14.52 4.38 19.74
CA GLY A 179 15.39 3.20 19.57
C GLY A 179 14.64 1.90 19.16
N LYS A 180 13.35 1.99 18.90
CA LYS A 180 12.49 0.84 18.56
C LYS A 180 11.91 1.03 17.15
N PRO A 181 11.74 -0.04 16.36
CA PRO A 181 11.14 0.05 15.03
C PRO A 181 9.66 0.47 15.10
N ALA A 182 9.20 1.20 14.09
CA ALA A 182 7.78 1.57 13.96
C ALA A 182 6.89 0.32 13.99
N GLY A 183 5.73 0.43 14.64
CA GLY A 183 4.81 -0.70 14.89
C GLY A 183 5.09 -1.47 16.17
N SER A 184 6.23 -1.25 16.85
CA SER A 184 6.52 -1.90 18.13
C SER A 184 5.71 -1.30 19.28
N THR A 185 5.58 -2.06 20.37
CA THR A 185 4.98 -1.58 21.61
C THR A 185 6.02 -0.76 22.40
N ILE A 186 5.64 0.43 22.82
CA ILE A 186 6.44 1.28 23.71
C ILE A 186 5.66 1.54 25.00
N SER A 187 6.36 1.53 26.14
CA SER A 187 5.82 2.01 27.41
C SER A 187 6.29 3.44 27.67
N LEU A 188 5.37 4.33 28.01
CA LEU A 188 5.72 5.70 28.39
C LEU A 188 6.54 5.78 29.68
N SER A 189 6.54 4.70 30.50
CA SER A 189 7.38 4.59 31.68
C SER A 189 8.88 4.49 31.35
N ASP A 190 9.23 4.06 30.12
CA ASP A 190 10.63 3.97 29.67
C ASP A 190 11.28 5.35 29.41
N TYR A 191 10.48 6.43 29.40
CA TYR A 191 10.89 7.77 28.96
C TYR A 191 10.79 8.80 30.12
N ASN A 192 11.45 8.69 31.17
CA ASN A 192 11.54 9.67 32.27
C ASN A 192 10.35 10.64 32.46
N LEU A 193 9.15 10.19 32.09
CA LEU A 193 7.90 10.93 32.24
C LEU A 193 7.33 10.67 33.62
N ASN A 194 6.94 11.72 34.33
CA ASN A 194 6.17 11.56 35.55
C ASN A 194 4.76 11.05 35.28
N GLU A 195 4.09 10.51 36.28
CA GLU A 195 2.75 9.92 36.15
C GLU A 195 1.73 10.86 35.50
N ARG A 196 1.77 12.14 35.90
CA ARG A 196 0.87 13.15 35.35
C ARG A 196 1.13 13.47 33.88
N GLN A 197 2.41 13.48 33.47
CA GLN A 197 2.80 13.65 32.07
C GLN A 197 2.31 12.47 31.22
N ARG A 198 2.51 11.24 31.72
CA ARG A 198 2.03 10.02 31.04
C ARG A 198 0.51 10.04 30.85
N THR A 199 -0.23 10.33 31.91
CA THR A 199 -1.70 10.41 31.89
C THR A 199 -2.17 11.43 30.83
N PHE A 200 -1.61 12.64 30.81
CA PHE A 200 -2.01 13.68 29.86
C PHE A 200 -1.67 13.32 28.42
N VAL A 201 -0.54 12.68 28.18
CA VAL A 201 -0.14 12.17 26.86
C VAL A 201 -1.12 11.08 26.40
N LEU A 202 -1.45 10.11 27.25
CA LEU A 202 -2.42 9.05 26.93
C LEU A 202 -3.82 9.61 26.63
N GLU A 203 -4.29 10.57 27.43
CA GLU A 203 -5.59 11.22 27.19
C GLU A 203 -5.62 11.93 25.84
N ASN A 204 -4.54 12.58 25.47
CA ASN A 204 -4.46 13.27 24.20
C ASN A 204 -4.38 12.32 23.01
N ILE A 205 -3.66 11.18 23.13
CA ILE A 205 -3.46 10.22 22.04
C ILE A 205 -4.67 9.30 21.90
N HIS A 206 -5.10 8.63 22.98
CA HIS A 206 -6.17 7.64 22.95
C HIS A 206 -7.56 8.27 22.87
N ASN A 207 -7.80 9.30 23.69
CA ASN A 207 -9.11 9.94 23.81
C ASN A 207 -9.22 11.22 22.97
N LYS A 208 -8.12 11.64 22.32
CA LYS A 208 -8.04 12.86 21.49
C LYS A 208 -8.46 14.14 22.20
N LEU A 209 -8.32 14.18 23.52
CA LEU A 209 -8.70 15.35 24.32
C LEU A 209 -7.80 16.55 24.03
N SER A 210 -8.41 17.72 23.88
CA SER A 210 -7.71 19.01 23.78
C SER A 210 -7.15 19.45 25.13
N TYR A 211 -6.28 20.45 25.14
CA TYR A 211 -5.76 21.03 26.40
C TYR A 211 -6.86 21.55 27.32
N LYS A 212 -7.95 22.07 26.74
CA LYS A 212 -9.09 22.56 27.50
C LYS A 212 -9.83 21.40 28.18
N GLU A 213 -10.14 20.33 27.45
CA GLU A 213 -10.83 19.16 27.99
C GLU A 213 -9.97 18.42 29.05
N ILE A 214 -8.65 18.34 28.84
CA ILE A 214 -7.73 17.80 29.86
C ILE A 214 -7.75 18.69 31.11
N SER A 215 -7.74 20.03 30.95
CA SER A 215 -7.77 20.96 32.07
C SER A 215 -9.06 20.85 32.88
N GLU A 216 -10.20 20.69 32.22
CA GLU A 216 -11.51 20.47 32.84
C GLU A 216 -11.57 19.11 33.55
N LYS A 217 -11.13 18.04 32.89
CA LYS A 217 -11.16 16.67 33.42
C LYS A 217 -10.31 16.50 34.69
N TYR A 218 -9.14 17.13 34.72
CA TYR A 218 -8.20 16.99 35.85
C TYR A 218 -8.17 18.19 36.80
N PHE A 219 -9.11 19.13 36.66
CA PHE A 219 -9.24 20.30 37.51
C PHE A 219 -7.96 21.13 37.63
N VAL A 220 -7.30 21.37 36.51
CA VAL A 220 -6.07 22.15 36.42
C VAL A 220 -6.21 23.29 35.44
N SER A 221 -5.37 24.33 35.54
CA SER A 221 -5.42 25.43 34.57
C SER A 221 -4.88 24.96 33.19
N ILE A 222 -5.40 25.54 32.10
CA ILE A 222 -4.91 25.31 30.74
C ILE A 222 -3.41 25.62 30.65
N SER A 223 -2.92 26.64 31.38
CA SER A 223 -1.51 27.00 31.43
C SER A 223 -0.66 25.89 32.03
N THR A 224 -1.18 25.20 33.05
CA THR A 224 -0.51 24.03 33.65
C THR A 224 -0.42 22.87 32.65
N VAL A 225 -1.52 22.59 31.92
CA VAL A 225 -1.51 21.56 30.88
C VAL A 225 -0.47 21.89 29.80
N LYS A 226 -0.47 23.13 29.30
CA LYS A 226 0.53 23.59 28.31
C LYS A 226 1.97 23.45 28.79
N LYS A 227 2.23 23.79 30.07
CA LYS A 227 3.56 23.65 30.68
C LYS A 227 4.00 22.17 30.71
N ILE A 228 3.12 21.28 31.12
CA ILE A 228 3.37 19.84 31.15
C ILE A 228 3.71 19.32 29.73
N PHE A 229 2.91 19.70 28.72
CA PHE A 229 3.21 19.30 27.34
C PHE A 229 4.51 19.90 26.81
N ALA A 230 4.86 21.12 27.20
CA ALA A 230 6.15 21.71 26.81
C ALA A 230 7.36 20.93 27.36
N GLU A 231 7.24 20.32 28.54
CA GLU A 231 8.26 19.41 29.10
C GLU A 231 8.29 18.08 28.32
N VAL A 232 7.12 17.50 28.01
CA VAL A 232 7.00 16.30 27.19
C VAL A 232 7.61 16.51 25.80
N PHE A 233 7.37 17.65 25.17
CA PHE A 233 7.96 17.99 23.87
C PHE A 233 9.48 17.97 23.88
N LYS A 234 10.09 18.44 24.98
CA LYS A 234 11.56 18.39 25.13
C LYS A 234 12.06 16.96 25.23
N ILE A 235 11.35 16.08 25.96
CA ILE A 235 11.75 14.67 26.14
C ILE A 235 11.70 13.92 24.80
N PHE A 236 10.65 14.15 24.00
CA PHE A 236 10.49 13.52 22.68
C PHE A 236 11.11 14.32 21.54
N ASN A 237 11.80 15.44 21.83
CA ASN A 237 12.39 16.35 20.85
C ASN A 237 11.43 16.73 19.73
N VAL A 238 10.21 17.12 20.09
CA VAL A 238 9.15 17.58 19.18
C VAL A 238 8.78 19.03 19.51
N SER A 239 8.24 19.76 18.53
CA SER A 239 7.96 21.20 18.69
C SER A 239 6.52 21.49 19.11
N ASN A 240 5.60 20.56 18.87
CA ASN A 240 4.17 20.76 19.11
C ASN A 240 3.42 19.44 19.33
N ILE A 241 2.11 19.55 19.67
CA ILE A 241 1.25 18.41 19.98
C ILE A 241 1.01 17.51 18.77
N GLU A 242 0.95 18.07 17.56
CA GLU A 242 0.69 17.29 16.35
C GLU A 242 1.91 16.44 15.98
N GLU A 243 3.12 16.99 16.15
CA GLU A 243 4.36 16.23 15.99
C GLU A 243 4.45 15.10 17.01
N LEU A 244 4.08 15.35 18.27
CA LEU A 244 4.03 14.31 19.30
C LEU A 244 3.03 13.20 18.94
N ARG A 245 1.85 13.57 18.45
CA ARG A 245 0.84 12.61 18.00
C ARG A 245 1.35 11.76 16.84
N ILE A 246 1.93 12.40 15.82
CA ILE A 246 2.49 11.70 14.64
C ILE A 246 3.59 10.73 15.07
N LEU A 247 4.47 11.15 16.00
CA LEU A 247 5.53 10.30 16.53
C LEU A 247 4.95 9.08 17.24
N LEU A 248 4.03 9.29 18.17
CA LEU A 248 3.50 8.22 19.02
C LEU A 248 2.47 7.31 18.30
N LEU A 249 1.79 7.80 17.25
CA LEU A 249 0.91 6.97 16.40
C LEU A 249 1.68 5.90 15.60
N GLN A 250 3.01 6.03 15.48
CA GLN A 250 3.85 5.01 14.86
C GLN A 250 4.05 3.78 15.75
N TYR A 251 3.65 3.84 17.02
CA TYR A 251 3.87 2.80 18.03
C TYR A 251 2.56 2.40 18.69
N GLN A 252 2.55 1.19 19.26
CA GLN A 252 1.51 0.78 20.19
C GLN A 252 1.87 1.30 21.59
N VAL A 253 1.33 2.47 21.96
CA VAL A 253 1.66 3.15 23.22
C VAL A 253 0.91 2.47 24.37
N LYS A 254 1.65 2.06 25.39
CA LYS A 254 1.14 1.57 26.68
C LYS A 254 1.62 2.48 27.81
N GLU A 255 0.95 2.38 28.94
CA GLU A 255 1.34 3.06 30.18
C GLU A 255 2.75 2.75 30.64
#